data_9e4b61cb4f2abf2354503fe041edf1c2
#
_entry.id   9e4b61cb4f2abf2354503fe041edf1c2
#
_cell.length_a   1.000
_cell.length_b   1.000
_cell.length_c   1.000
_cell.angle_alpha   90.00
_cell.angle_beta   90.00
_cell.angle_gamma   90.00
#
_symmetry.space_group_name_H-M   'P 1'
#
loop_
_entity.id
_entity.type
_entity.pdbx_description
1 polymer ?
#
loop_
_entity_poly.entity_id
_entity_poly.type
_entity_poly.pdbx_seq_one_letter_code
_entity_poly.pdbx_strand_id
1 'polypeptide(L)'
;MRWHHQLRWKLFASHLIIVVIADVVLIATALFLARVGLVEVAPLTLGAAAAETGPLRDLAATEGVQTPLLRQFQTVLQQALLISGFAALTAAVIVSLFVSKRIVEPLYTLSIVSRRLAQGFYRERTRISSDDEIAQLSQSVNQLADTLDRTEQRRLALLADVTHELRTPLATISGYMEGLLDGVIKPEPQTFNLILHESNRLQRLIEDLELLSRVEAGQIPVVVRSMNLRTLLQGVVTHFEPIFQANQVELALDVEAYLPSVWSDPDRIDQVMINVLSNAFRYTPSGGKVTVRAVYANPMVKVSVQDTGVGIAAEHLPHVFERFYRVDKSRARQSGGNGIGLAIVRHLIDVQGGEIWAESAGPGTGTTISFTLPIPPGASEALLQPARQPGAVEAP
;
A
#
# COMPACT_ATOMS: atom_id res chain seq x y z
N MET A 1 -12.23 11.54 -15.25
CA MET A 1 -13.65 11.97 -15.10
C MET A 1 -14.67 11.29 -16.05
N ARG A 2 -14.31 10.22 -16.76
CA ARG A 2 -15.21 9.56 -17.75
C ARG A 2 -15.86 8.23 -17.27
N TRP A 3 -15.61 7.76 -16.05
CA TRP A 3 -15.95 6.38 -15.60
C TRP A 3 -17.26 6.28 -14.80
N HIS A 4 -17.74 7.36 -14.17
CA HIS A 4 -18.96 7.35 -13.35
C HIS A 4 -20.27 7.16 -14.16
N HIS A 5 -20.21 7.23 -15.49
CA HIS A 5 -21.38 7.11 -16.34
C HIS A 5 -21.70 5.68 -16.81
N GLN A 6 -20.77 4.73 -16.75
CA GLN A 6 -20.97 3.44 -17.45
C GLN A 6 -21.98 2.52 -16.77
N LEU A 7 -21.91 2.29 -15.46
CA LEU A 7 -22.85 1.40 -14.77
C LEU A 7 -24.24 2.04 -14.66
N ARG A 8 -24.30 3.29 -14.26
CA ARG A 8 -25.56 4.07 -14.21
C ARG A 8 -26.20 4.16 -15.59
N TRP A 9 -25.40 4.39 -16.62
CA TRP A 9 -25.87 4.45 -17.99
C TRP A 9 -26.35 3.08 -18.51
N LYS A 10 -25.65 2.00 -18.21
CA LYS A 10 -26.06 0.64 -18.56
C LYS A 10 -27.37 0.24 -17.88
N LEU A 11 -27.50 0.56 -16.55
CA LEU A 11 -28.76 0.34 -15.82
C LEU A 11 -29.91 1.19 -16.39
N PHE A 12 -29.65 2.47 -16.61
CA PHE A 12 -30.63 3.37 -17.19
C PHE A 12 -31.05 2.92 -18.62
N ALA A 13 -30.06 2.60 -19.44
CA ALA A 13 -30.32 2.10 -20.80
C ALA A 13 -31.09 0.79 -20.79
N SER A 14 -30.82 -0.15 -19.87
CA SER A 14 -31.58 -1.40 -19.76
C SER A 14 -33.04 -1.16 -19.38
N HIS A 15 -33.32 -0.28 -18.44
CA HIS A 15 -34.69 0.10 -18.07
C HIS A 15 -35.40 0.84 -19.20
N LEU A 16 -34.71 1.78 -19.85
CA LEU A 16 -35.22 2.52 -20.97
C LEU A 16 -35.59 1.58 -22.16
N ILE A 17 -34.73 0.61 -22.47
CA ILE A 17 -34.99 -0.38 -23.52
C ILE A 17 -36.24 -1.19 -23.22
N ILE A 18 -36.46 -1.59 -21.95
CA ILE A 18 -37.70 -2.35 -21.60
C ILE A 18 -38.92 -1.51 -21.81
N VAL A 19 -38.90 -0.26 -21.31
CA VAL A 19 -40.06 0.64 -21.47
C VAL A 19 -40.34 0.90 -22.95
N VAL A 20 -39.29 1.18 -23.73
CA VAL A 20 -39.45 1.42 -25.19
C VAL A 20 -39.97 0.17 -25.91
N ILE A 21 -39.45 -1.02 -25.58
CA ILE A 21 -39.95 -2.27 -26.20
C ILE A 21 -41.42 -2.51 -25.82
N ALA A 22 -41.78 -2.32 -24.55
CA ALA A 22 -43.17 -2.49 -24.11
C ALA A 22 -44.09 -1.50 -24.79
N ASP A 23 -43.71 -0.23 -24.90
CA ASP A 23 -44.50 0.80 -25.61
C ASP A 23 -44.59 0.55 -27.10
N VAL A 24 -43.51 0.17 -27.77
CA VAL A 24 -43.50 -0.15 -29.21
C VAL A 24 -44.42 -1.37 -29.51
N VAL A 25 -44.34 -2.42 -28.66
CA VAL A 25 -45.19 -3.59 -28.81
C VAL A 25 -46.66 -3.24 -28.58
N LEU A 26 -46.95 -2.41 -27.55
CA LEU A 26 -48.32 -1.93 -27.27
C LEU A 26 -48.87 -1.15 -28.46
N ILE A 27 -48.13 -0.16 -28.97
CA ILE A 27 -48.54 0.68 -30.10
C ILE A 27 -48.69 -0.14 -31.40
N ALA A 28 -47.70 -1.00 -31.69
CA ALA A 28 -47.75 -1.86 -32.90
C ALA A 28 -48.95 -2.81 -32.87
N THR A 29 -49.24 -3.41 -31.71
CA THR A 29 -50.36 -4.30 -31.51
C THR A 29 -51.68 -3.54 -31.64
N ALA A 30 -51.80 -2.36 -31.04
CA ALA A 30 -52.98 -1.51 -31.15
C ALA A 30 -53.23 -1.07 -32.61
N LEU A 31 -52.20 -0.63 -33.33
CA LEU A 31 -52.27 -0.23 -34.74
C LEU A 31 -52.61 -1.42 -35.67
N PHE A 32 -52.02 -2.58 -35.44
CA PHE A 32 -52.31 -3.80 -36.21
C PHE A 32 -53.75 -4.20 -36.03
N LEU A 33 -54.29 -4.28 -34.83
CA LEU A 33 -55.61 -4.64 -34.48
C LEU A 33 -56.62 -3.59 -34.97
N ALA A 34 -56.33 -2.31 -34.92
CA ALA A 34 -57.13 -1.24 -35.49
C ALA A 34 -57.24 -1.38 -37.04
N ARG A 35 -56.13 -1.73 -37.70
CA ARG A 35 -56.08 -1.91 -39.14
C ARG A 35 -56.92 -3.14 -39.63
N VAL A 36 -56.76 -4.25 -38.87
CA VAL A 36 -57.53 -5.47 -39.16
C VAL A 36 -59.02 -5.24 -38.90
N GLY A 37 -59.40 -4.59 -37.82
CA GLY A 37 -60.76 -4.24 -37.46
C GLY A 37 -61.43 -3.28 -38.46
N LEU A 38 -60.67 -2.31 -38.98
CA LEU A 38 -61.20 -1.38 -40.04
C LEU A 38 -61.37 -2.05 -41.37
N VAL A 39 -60.57 -3.05 -41.73
CA VAL A 39 -60.68 -3.78 -42.99
C VAL A 39 -61.90 -4.72 -43.00
N GLU A 40 -62.26 -5.32 -41.86
CA GLU A 40 -63.49 -6.17 -41.78
C GLU A 40 -64.82 -5.37 -41.71
N VAL A 41 -64.78 -4.15 -41.22
CA VAL A 41 -65.96 -3.30 -41.04
C VAL A 41 -66.32 -2.52 -42.37
N ALA A 42 -65.34 -2.18 -43.18
CA ALA A 42 -65.48 -1.40 -44.38
C ALA A 42 -66.43 -2.05 -45.43
N PRO A 43 -66.43 -3.38 -45.72
CA PRO A 43 -67.34 -3.97 -46.64
C PRO A 43 -68.78 -4.10 -46.14
N LEU A 44 -68.99 -4.20 -44.82
CA LEU A 44 -70.33 -4.33 -44.22
C LEU A 44 -71.10 -3.00 -44.19
N THR A 45 -70.42 -1.84 -44.09
CA THR A 45 -71.06 -0.53 -44.10
C THR A 45 -71.42 -0.06 -45.53
N LEU A 46 -70.68 -0.43 -46.56
CA LEU A 46 -70.90 -0.07 -47.91
C LEU A 46 -72.02 -0.94 -48.59
N GLY A 47 -72.16 -2.18 -48.11
CA GLY A 47 -73.24 -3.08 -48.62
C GLY A 47 -74.61 -2.79 -48.03
N ALA A 48 -74.71 -2.26 -46.84
CA ALA A 48 -75.94 -1.91 -46.14
C ALA A 48 -76.56 -0.57 -46.60
N ALA A 49 -75.78 0.34 -47.14
CA ALA A 49 -76.20 1.68 -47.55
C ALA A 49 -76.88 1.68 -48.95
N ALA A 50 -76.89 0.56 -49.71
CA ALA A 50 -77.40 0.47 -51.07
C ALA A 50 -78.80 -0.14 -51.18
N ALA A 51 -79.42 -0.54 -50.06
CA ALA A 51 -80.78 -1.14 -50.12
C ALA A 51 -81.70 -0.48 -49.08
N GLU A 52 -82.68 0.26 -49.61
CA GLU A 52 -83.93 0.73 -49.01
C GLU A 52 -83.98 2.15 -48.39
N THR A 53 -84.66 2.98 -49.12
CA THR A 53 -85.18 4.33 -48.80
C THR A 53 -86.39 4.28 -47.89
N GLY A 54 -86.37 4.91 -46.69
CA GLY A 54 -87.52 5.19 -45.84
C GLY A 54 -87.12 5.86 -44.51
N PRO A 55 -87.70 7.05 -44.17
CA PRO A 55 -87.13 7.95 -43.13
C PRO A 55 -87.41 7.60 -41.64
N LEU A 56 -87.95 6.44 -41.32
CA LEU A 56 -88.23 6.02 -39.92
C LEU A 56 -87.52 4.72 -39.49
N ARG A 57 -86.73 4.12 -40.39
CA ARG A 57 -85.93 2.93 -40.09
C ARG A 57 -84.49 3.25 -39.64
N ASP A 58 -84.07 4.48 -39.84
CA ASP A 58 -82.67 4.87 -39.58
C ASP A 58 -82.30 4.95 -38.12
N LEU A 59 -83.26 5.20 -37.21
CA LEU A 59 -82.97 5.27 -35.76
C LEU A 59 -82.78 3.86 -35.14
N ALA A 60 -83.44 2.85 -35.63
CA ALA A 60 -83.25 1.47 -35.12
C ALA A 60 -82.02 0.78 -35.74
N ALA A 61 -81.63 1.18 -36.96
CA ALA A 61 -80.47 0.65 -37.64
C ALA A 61 -79.11 1.17 -36.93
N THR A 62 -79.18 2.41 -36.42
CA THR A 62 -78.03 2.98 -35.71
C THR A 62 -77.72 2.30 -34.35
N GLU A 63 -78.77 1.86 -33.62
CA GLU A 63 -78.59 1.08 -32.38
C GLU A 63 -78.08 -0.34 -32.65
N GLY A 64 -78.52 -0.98 -33.73
CA GLY A 64 -78.10 -2.33 -34.14
C GLY A 64 -76.65 -2.41 -34.60
N VAL A 65 -76.07 -1.35 -35.16
CA VAL A 65 -74.69 -1.29 -35.67
C VAL A 65 -73.72 -0.89 -34.57
N GLN A 66 -74.13 -0.09 -33.59
CA GLN A 66 -73.23 0.31 -32.49
C GLN A 66 -72.86 -0.85 -31.58
N THR A 67 -73.67 -1.79 -31.28
CA THR A 67 -73.43 -2.95 -30.41
C THR A 67 -72.35 -3.91 -30.94
N PRO A 68 -72.35 -4.30 -32.24
CA PRO A 68 -71.25 -5.15 -32.74
C PRO A 68 -69.90 -4.41 -32.82
N LEU A 69 -69.87 -3.11 -33.16
CA LEU A 69 -68.66 -2.30 -33.19
C LEU A 69 -68.02 -2.14 -31.80
N LEU A 70 -68.82 -1.91 -30.77
CA LEU A 70 -68.38 -1.84 -29.42
C LEU A 70 -67.79 -3.18 -28.93
N ARG A 71 -68.39 -4.30 -29.24
CA ARG A 71 -67.90 -5.63 -28.93
C ARG A 71 -66.54 -5.92 -29.62
N GLN A 72 -66.48 -5.57 -30.91
CA GLN A 72 -65.24 -5.76 -31.68
C GLN A 72 -64.10 -4.90 -31.14
N PHE A 73 -64.37 -3.64 -30.79
CA PHE A 73 -63.41 -2.77 -30.14
C PHE A 73 -62.91 -3.32 -28.74
N GLN A 74 -63.85 -3.83 -27.93
CA GLN A 74 -63.49 -4.46 -26.65
C GLN A 74 -62.61 -5.71 -26.83
N THR A 75 -62.91 -6.55 -27.83
CA THR A 75 -62.08 -7.74 -28.10
C THR A 75 -60.70 -7.38 -28.59
N VAL A 76 -60.58 -6.39 -29.47
CA VAL A 76 -59.33 -5.85 -29.97
C VAL A 76 -58.46 -5.27 -28.79
N LEU A 77 -59.11 -4.49 -27.93
CA LEU A 77 -58.46 -3.90 -26.77
C LEU A 77 -57.95 -4.96 -25.76
N GLN A 78 -58.80 -6.00 -25.50
CA GLN A 78 -58.39 -7.12 -24.63
C GLN A 78 -57.21 -7.90 -25.20
N GLN A 79 -57.20 -8.21 -26.49
CA GLN A 79 -56.09 -8.89 -27.15
C GLN A 79 -54.82 -8.05 -27.12
N ALA A 80 -54.91 -6.74 -27.37
CA ALA A 80 -53.78 -5.81 -27.28
C ALA A 80 -53.16 -5.77 -25.87
N LEU A 81 -54.01 -5.71 -24.84
CA LEU A 81 -53.56 -5.73 -23.44
C LEU A 81 -52.89 -7.05 -23.05
N LEU A 82 -53.43 -8.19 -23.50
CA LEU A 82 -52.83 -9.50 -23.23
C LEU A 82 -51.45 -9.66 -23.89
N ILE A 83 -51.33 -9.28 -25.17
CA ILE A 83 -50.07 -9.38 -25.91
C ILE A 83 -49.00 -8.42 -25.30
N SER A 84 -49.38 -7.17 -25.01
CA SER A 84 -48.48 -6.21 -24.41
C SER A 84 -48.05 -6.61 -22.97
N GLY A 85 -48.99 -7.15 -22.18
CA GLY A 85 -48.71 -7.69 -20.85
C GLY A 85 -47.73 -8.85 -20.90
N PHE A 86 -47.91 -9.79 -21.84
CA PHE A 86 -46.97 -10.90 -22.00
C PHE A 86 -45.57 -10.44 -22.46
N ALA A 87 -45.52 -9.49 -23.40
CA ALA A 87 -44.26 -8.92 -23.88
C ALA A 87 -43.52 -8.17 -22.74
N ALA A 88 -44.24 -7.38 -21.95
CA ALA A 88 -43.68 -6.66 -20.81
C ALA A 88 -43.16 -7.63 -19.74
N LEU A 89 -43.89 -8.69 -19.40
CA LEU A 89 -43.45 -9.72 -18.46
C LEU A 89 -42.17 -10.41 -18.93
N THR A 90 -42.15 -10.80 -20.22
CA THR A 90 -40.97 -11.46 -20.81
C THR A 90 -39.73 -10.54 -20.76
N ALA A 91 -39.88 -9.26 -21.13
CA ALA A 91 -38.84 -8.27 -21.06
C ALA A 91 -38.34 -8.07 -19.61
N ALA A 92 -39.26 -8.00 -18.64
CA ALA A 92 -38.92 -7.86 -17.22
C ALA A 92 -38.09 -9.04 -16.70
N VAL A 93 -38.45 -10.29 -17.08
CA VAL A 93 -37.70 -11.49 -16.73
C VAL A 93 -36.27 -11.46 -17.30
N ILE A 94 -36.14 -11.12 -18.58
CA ILE A 94 -34.84 -11.04 -19.27
C ILE A 94 -33.92 -10.04 -18.55
N VAL A 95 -34.44 -8.85 -18.22
CA VAL A 95 -33.66 -7.83 -17.54
C VAL A 95 -33.33 -8.20 -16.08
N SER A 96 -34.27 -8.82 -15.38
CA SER A 96 -34.02 -9.31 -14.01
C SER A 96 -32.90 -10.32 -14.03
N LEU A 97 -32.85 -11.25 -14.95
CA LEU A 97 -31.75 -12.22 -15.11
C LEU A 97 -30.43 -11.54 -15.50
N PHE A 98 -30.49 -10.53 -16.35
CA PHE A 98 -29.29 -9.75 -16.73
C PHE A 98 -28.71 -8.98 -15.55
N VAL A 99 -29.54 -8.26 -14.79
CA VAL A 99 -29.13 -7.52 -13.60
C VAL A 99 -28.60 -8.47 -12.53
N SER A 100 -29.28 -9.59 -12.31
CA SER A 100 -28.86 -10.60 -11.34
C SER A 100 -27.43 -11.10 -11.64
N LYS A 101 -27.14 -11.51 -12.88
CA LYS A 101 -25.83 -12.04 -13.27
C LYS A 101 -24.73 -10.97 -13.40
N ARG A 102 -25.07 -9.77 -13.85
CA ARG A 102 -24.10 -8.72 -14.15
C ARG A 102 -23.76 -7.83 -12.95
N ILE A 103 -24.63 -7.76 -11.95
CA ILE A 103 -24.49 -6.83 -10.82
C ILE A 103 -24.58 -7.56 -9.49
N VAL A 104 -25.67 -8.32 -9.25
CA VAL A 104 -25.92 -8.90 -7.93
C VAL A 104 -24.92 -9.99 -7.58
N GLU A 105 -24.68 -10.92 -8.49
CA GLU A 105 -23.74 -12.04 -8.27
C GLU A 105 -22.27 -11.58 -8.04
N PRO A 106 -21.71 -10.65 -8.84
CA PRO A 106 -20.39 -10.08 -8.57
C PRO A 106 -20.30 -9.33 -7.25
N LEU A 107 -21.30 -8.52 -6.89
CA LEU A 107 -21.32 -7.81 -5.60
C LEU A 107 -21.40 -8.77 -4.41
N TYR A 108 -22.17 -9.84 -4.54
CA TYR A 108 -22.25 -10.90 -3.53
C TYR A 108 -20.89 -11.60 -3.36
N THR A 109 -20.20 -11.91 -4.45
CA THR A 109 -18.85 -12.50 -4.44
C THR A 109 -17.85 -11.56 -3.76
N LEU A 110 -17.88 -10.26 -4.09
CA LEU A 110 -17.05 -9.23 -3.43
C LEU A 110 -17.32 -9.17 -1.94
N SER A 111 -18.60 -9.22 -1.53
CA SER A 111 -19.00 -9.23 -0.12
C SER A 111 -18.46 -10.45 0.64
N ILE A 112 -18.50 -11.64 0.02
CA ILE A 112 -17.94 -12.86 0.63
C ILE A 112 -16.44 -12.74 0.81
N VAL A 113 -15.71 -12.35 -0.25
CA VAL A 113 -14.25 -12.21 -0.19
C VAL A 113 -13.85 -11.13 0.83
N SER A 114 -14.51 -9.98 0.84
CA SER A 114 -14.26 -8.93 1.84
C SER A 114 -14.46 -9.44 3.27
N ARG A 115 -15.51 -10.24 3.52
CA ARG A 115 -15.74 -10.87 4.84
C ARG A 115 -14.66 -11.87 5.20
N ARG A 116 -14.18 -12.68 4.25
CA ARG A 116 -13.07 -13.61 4.46
C ARG A 116 -11.76 -12.89 4.74
N LEU A 117 -11.47 -11.79 4.03
CA LEU A 117 -10.32 -10.93 4.33
C LEU A 117 -10.39 -10.39 5.77
N ALA A 118 -11.57 -9.93 6.21
CA ALA A 118 -11.77 -9.48 7.60
C ALA A 118 -11.57 -10.59 8.66
N GLN A 119 -11.69 -11.86 8.26
CA GLN A 119 -11.44 -13.04 9.11
C GLN A 119 -9.96 -13.52 9.06
N GLY A 120 -9.08 -12.85 8.31
CA GLY A 120 -7.68 -13.23 8.20
C GLY A 120 -7.33 -14.13 7.01
N PHE A 121 -8.28 -14.46 6.13
CA PHE A 121 -8.01 -15.26 4.92
C PHE A 121 -7.49 -14.40 3.77
N TYR A 122 -6.31 -13.81 3.94
CA TYR A 122 -5.75 -12.79 3.04
C TYR A 122 -5.36 -13.30 1.64
N ARG A 123 -5.34 -14.61 1.39
CA ARG A 123 -5.04 -15.21 0.08
C ARG A 123 -6.24 -15.34 -0.85
N GLU A 124 -7.44 -15.06 -0.37
CA GLU A 124 -8.65 -15.06 -1.19
C GLU A 124 -8.59 -13.92 -2.21
N ARG A 125 -9.06 -14.20 -3.42
CA ARG A 125 -9.09 -13.22 -4.52
C ARG A 125 -10.42 -13.29 -5.23
N THR A 126 -10.87 -12.15 -5.72
CA THR A 126 -12.03 -12.06 -6.61
C THR A 126 -11.56 -12.22 -8.06
N ARG A 127 -12.33 -13.00 -8.84
CA ARG A 127 -12.10 -13.21 -10.28
C ARG A 127 -13.29 -12.66 -11.06
N ILE A 128 -13.43 -11.34 -11.08
CA ILE A 128 -14.49 -10.65 -11.81
C ILE A 128 -13.91 -10.15 -13.12
N SER A 129 -14.33 -10.76 -14.24
CA SER A 129 -13.97 -10.33 -15.60
C SER A 129 -15.08 -9.41 -16.13
N SER A 130 -14.89 -8.12 -15.97
CA SER A 130 -15.78 -7.07 -16.46
C SER A 130 -14.91 -5.85 -16.74
N ASP A 131 -15.34 -4.95 -17.62
CA ASP A 131 -14.66 -3.69 -17.93
C ASP A 131 -15.39 -2.48 -17.30
N ASP A 132 -16.08 -2.71 -16.18
CA ASP A 132 -16.88 -1.71 -15.50
C ASP A 132 -16.36 -1.38 -14.07
N GLU A 133 -17.11 -0.56 -13.35
CA GLU A 133 -16.77 -0.12 -11.99
C GLU A 133 -16.70 -1.29 -11.00
N ILE A 134 -17.38 -2.39 -11.28
CA ILE A 134 -17.33 -3.61 -10.45
C ILE A 134 -15.99 -4.30 -10.59
N ALA A 135 -15.42 -4.32 -11.80
CA ALA A 135 -14.07 -4.84 -12.01
C ALA A 135 -13.01 -3.97 -11.33
N GLN A 136 -13.16 -2.64 -11.38
CA GLN A 136 -12.26 -1.73 -10.67
C GLN A 136 -12.31 -1.94 -9.14
N LEU A 137 -13.52 -2.13 -8.59
CA LEU A 137 -13.69 -2.45 -7.17
C LEU A 137 -13.07 -3.81 -6.84
N SER A 138 -13.23 -4.82 -7.71
CA SER A 138 -12.58 -6.13 -7.57
C SER A 138 -11.06 -6.02 -7.52
N GLN A 139 -10.46 -5.21 -8.40
CA GLN A 139 -9.02 -4.94 -8.39
C GLN A 139 -8.56 -4.26 -7.09
N SER A 140 -9.31 -3.27 -6.62
CA SER A 140 -9.01 -2.58 -5.35
C SER A 140 -9.07 -3.54 -4.16
N VAL A 141 -10.06 -4.43 -4.11
CA VAL A 141 -10.16 -5.48 -3.07
C VAL A 141 -8.99 -6.46 -3.17
N ASN A 142 -8.58 -6.86 -4.38
CA ASN A 142 -7.43 -7.74 -4.56
C ASN A 142 -6.11 -7.07 -4.14
N GLN A 143 -5.91 -5.78 -4.46
CA GLN A 143 -4.75 -5.01 -4.00
C GLN A 143 -4.70 -4.90 -2.47
N LEU A 144 -5.87 -4.67 -1.83
CA LEU A 144 -5.96 -4.68 -0.37
C LEU A 144 -5.59 -6.05 0.19
N ALA A 145 -6.10 -7.13 -0.41
CA ALA A 145 -5.77 -8.50 -0.03
C ALA A 145 -4.26 -8.79 -0.16
N ASP A 146 -3.61 -8.34 -1.24
CA ASP A 146 -2.15 -8.47 -1.42
C ASP A 146 -1.38 -7.73 -0.34
N THR A 147 -1.81 -6.52 0.00
CA THR A 147 -1.18 -5.70 1.03
C THR A 147 -1.31 -6.36 2.41
N LEU A 148 -2.50 -6.87 2.74
CA LEU A 148 -2.76 -7.58 4.00
C LEU A 148 -1.95 -8.88 4.09
N ASP A 149 -1.92 -9.70 3.02
CA ASP A 149 -1.15 -10.95 2.99
C ASP A 149 0.35 -10.69 3.19
N ARG A 150 0.91 -9.69 2.49
CA ARG A 150 2.31 -9.29 2.66
C ARG A 150 2.60 -8.78 4.07
N THR A 151 1.69 -8.02 4.66
CA THR A 151 1.85 -7.49 6.02
C THR A 151 1.84 -8.62 7.05
N GLU A 152 0.92 -9.57 6.92
CA GLU A 152 0.85 -10.72 7.83
C GLU A 152 2.06 -11.65 7.67
N GLN A 153 2.51 -11.91 6.44
CA GLN A 153 3.73 -12.69 6.21
C GLN A 153 4.96 -12.02 6.84
N ARG A 154 5.11 -10.70 6.71
CA ARG A 154 6.19 -9.95 7.36
C ARG A 154 6.10 -10.05 8.88
N ARG A 155 4.89 -9.98 9.44
CA ARG A 155 4.65 -10.10 10.87
C ARG A 155 5.02 -11.50 11.39
N LEU A 156 4.61 -12.55 10.68
CA LEU A 156 4.93 -13.93 11.05
C LEU A 156 6.43 -14.21 10.95
N ALA A 157 7.10 -13.72 9.91
CA ALA A 157 8.55 -13.80 9.77
C ALA A 157 9.26 -13.11 10.94
N LEU A 158 8.84 -11.88 11.29
CA LEU A 158 9.38 -11.15 12.45
C LEU A 158 9.24 -11.96 13.74
N LEU A 159 8.06 -12.53 14.01
CA LEU A 159 7.84 -13.34 15.22
C LEU A 159 8.73 -14.59 15.26
N ALA A 160 8.93 -15.23 14.12
CA ALA A 160 9.83 -16.37 14.01
C ALA A 160 11.29 -15.99 14.30
N ASP A 161 11.75 -14.88 13.70
CA ASP A 161 13.12 -14.37 13.90
C ASP A 161 13.35 -13.95 15.36
N VAL A 162 12.42 -13.20 15.95
CA VAL A 162 12.44 -12.79 17.37
C VAL A 162 12.53 -14.02 18.28
N THR A 163 11.68 -15.02 18.04
CA THR A 163 11.67 -16.24 18.86
C THR A 163 13.00 -16.96 18.78
N HIS A 164 13.62 -17.02 17.59
CA HIS A 164 14.91 -17.65 17.40
C HIS A 164 16.05 -16.91 18.13
N GLU A 165 16.11 -15.57 17.96
CA GLU A 165 17.15 -14.73 18.56
C GLU A 165 17.02 -14.60 20.08
N LEU A 166 15.81 -14.73 20.65
CA LEU A 166 15.60 -14.79 22.10
C LEU A 166 15.97 -16.16 22.69
N ARG A 167 15.67 -17.25 21.98
CA ARG A 167 15.91 -18.61 22.47
C ARG A 167 17.38 -18.91 22.72
N THR A 168 18.26 -18.42 21.84
CA THR A 168 19.71 -18.72 21.91
C THR A 168 20.37 -18.19 23.19
N PRO A 169 20.31 -16.89 23.54
CA PRO A 169 20.89 -16.38 24.77
C PRO A 169 20.22 -16.97 26.02
N LEU A 170 18.91 -17.19 25.98
CA LEU A 170 18.19 -17.79 27.11
C LEU A 170 18.65 -19.24 27.36
N ALA A 171 18.82 -20.06 26.32
CA ALA A 171 19.33 -21.41 26.46
C ALA A 171 20.79 -21.42 26.98
N THR A 172 21.61 -20.43 26.56
CA THR A 172 22.98 -20.29 27.06
C THR A 172 22.98 -19.95 28.55
N ILE A 173 22.17 -18.96 28.99
CA ILE A 173 22.04 -18.58 30.39
C ILE A 173 21.58 -19.80 31.22
N SER A 174 20.50 -20.49 30.78
CA SER A 174 19.94 -21.66 31.48
C SER A 174 20.98 -22.78 31.58
N GLY A 175 21.70 -23.09 30.50
CA GLY A 175 22.72 -24.15 30.51
C GLY A 175 23.89 -23.86 31.45
N TYR A 176 24.36 -22.58 31.50
CA TYR A 176 25.40 -22.20 32.49
C TYR A 176 24.88 -22.27 33.92
N MET A 177 23.62 -21.84 34.18
CA MET A 177 23.02 -21.92 35.51
C MET A 177 22.81 -23.36 35.98
N GLU A 178 22.31 -24.25 35.10
CA GLU A 178 22.14 -25.68 35.35
C GLU A 178 23.51 -26.34 35.64
N GLY A 179 24.52 -26.05 34.79
CA GLY A 179 25.87 -26.57 35.00
C GLY A 179 26.54 -26.09 36.31
N LEU A 180 26.24 -24.86 36.76
CA LEU A 180 26.68 -24.37 38.08
C LEU A 180 25.95 -25.09 39.22
N LEU A 181 24.63 -25.33 39.10
CA LEU A 181 23.82 -26.04 40.09
C LEU A 181 24.26 -27.50 40.25
N ASP A 182 24.55 -28.17 39.14
CA ASP A 182 24.99 -29.56 39.08
C ASP A 182 26.49 -29.74 39.45
N GLY A 183 27.20 -28.64 39.69
CA GLY A 183 28.63 -28.64 40.00
C GLY A 183 29.55 -29.04 38.83
N VAL A 184 29.03 -29.13 37.62
CA VAL A 184 29.78 -29.39 36.41
C VAL A 184 30.59 -28.18 35.95
N ILE A 185 30.05 -27.00 36.13
CA ILE A 185 30.72 -25.72 35.87
C ILE A 185 31.14 -25.10 37.18
N LYS A 186 32.39 -24.61 37.25
CA LYS A 186 32.87 -23.93 38.43
C LYS A 186 32.33 -22.50 38.55
N PRO A 187 31.98 -22.03 39.75
CA PRO A 187 31.52 -20.66 39.99
C PRO A 187 32.69 -19.66 39.95
N GLU A 188 33.22 -19.43 38.75
CA GLU A 188 34.36 -18.52 38.52
C GLU A 188 33.85 -17.16 37.97
N PRO A 189 34.56 -16.04 38.17
CA PRO A 189 34.19 -14.74 37.65
C PRO A 189 33.94 -14.73 36.14
N GLN A 190 34.65 -15.56 35.35
CA GLN A 190 34.48 -15.69 33.92
C GLN A 190 33.08 -16.26 33.57
N THR A 191 32.60 -17.26 34.31
CA THR A 191 31.28 -17.87 34.12
C THR A 191 30.16 -16.83 34.37
N PHE A 192 30.27 -16.09 35.48
CA PHE A 192 29.31 -15.03 35.80
C PHE A 192 29.34 -13.89 34.77
N ASN A 193 30.52 -13.52 34.27
CA ASN A 193 30.65 -12.50 33.21
C ASN A 193 30.03 -12.96 31.90
N LEU A 194 30.10 -14.24 31.54
CA LEU A 194 29.43 -14.78 30.37
C LEU A 194 27.88 -14.70 30.49
N ILE A 195 27.35 -15.08 31.67
CA ILE A 195 25.92 -14.99 31.96
C ILE A 195 25.44 -13.52 31.88
N LEU A 196 26.23 -12.62 32.51
CA LEU A 196 25.92 -11.19 32.50
C LEU A 196 25.96 -10.61 31.08
N HIS A 197 26.96 -11.02 30.28
CA HIS A 197 27.07 -10.62 28.88
C HIS A 197 25.84 -11.04 28.06
N GLU A 198 25.39 -12.27 28.20
CA GLU A 198 24.19 -12.77 27.49
C GLU A 198 22.92 -12.09 27.99
N SER A 199 22.80 -11.80 29.29
CA SER A 199 21.70 -11.03 29.87
C SER A 199 21.63 -9.61 29.30
N ASN A 200 22.75 -8.89 29.25
CA ASN A 200 22.84 -7.56 28.68
C ASN A 200 22.58 -7.55 27.16
N ARG A 201 22.95 -8.64 26.48
CA ARG A 201 22.63 -8.83 25.07
C ARG A 201 21.13 -9.00 24.84
N LEU A 202 20.46 -9.79 25.70
CA LEU A 202 19.03 -10.00 25.68
C LEU A 202 18.26 -8.69 25.91
N GLN A 203 18.70 -7.91 26.89
CA GLN A 203 18.10 -6.60 27.18
C GLN A 203 18.19 -5.67 25.96
N ARG A 204 19.36 -5.54 25.35
CA ARG A 204 19.53 -4.73 24.12
C ARG A 204 18.68 -5.22 22.97
N LEU A 205 18.49 -6.55 22.83
CA LEU A 205 17.60 -7.10 21.80
C LEU A 205 16.15 -6.68 22.03
N ILE A 206 15.67 -6.67 23.29
CA ILE A 206 14.32 -6.23 23.63
C ILE A 206 14.15 -4.73 23.32
N GLU A 207 15.10 -3.89 23.70
CA GLU A 207 15.10 -2.45 23.43
C GLU A 207 15.07 -2.17 21.91
N ASP A 208 15.89 -2.88 21.13
CA ASP A 208 15.91 -2.79 19.67
C ASP A 208 14.57 -3.21 19.03
N LEU A 209 13.93 -4.26 19.58
CA LEU A 209 12.62 -4.75 19.12
C LEU A 209 11.49 -3.78 19.45
N GLU A 210 11.47 -3.19 20.63
CA GLU A 210 10.50 -2.16 20.99
C GLU A 210 10.61 -0.95 20.05
N LEU A 211 11.84 -0.52 19.81
CA LEU A 211 12.11 0.58 18.90
C LEU A 211 11.66 0.25 17.48
N LEU A 212 12.03 -0.93 16.97
CA LEU A 212 11.63 -1.40 15.65
C LEU A 212 10.10 -1.46 15.50
N SER A 213 9.41 -1.99 16.52
CA SER A 213 7.94 -2.07 16.54
C SER A 213 7.28 -0.69 16.45
N ARG A 214 7.80 0.29 17.22
CA ARG A 214 7.31 1.68 17.18
C ARG A 214 7.58 2.36 15.84
N VAL A 215 8.76 2.09 15.29
CA VAL A 215 9.20 2.59 13.98
C VAL A 215 8.27 2.10 12.88
N GLU A 216 7.97 0.79 12.85
CA GLU A 216 7.12 0.18 11.83
C GLU A 216 5.64 0.55 11.94
N ALA A 217 5.18 0.78 13.17
CA ALA A 217 3.84 1.30 13.42
C ALA A 217 3.67 2.79 13.06
N GLY A 218 4.75 3.47 12.61
CA GLY A 218 4.73 4.91 12.38
C GLY A 218 4.49 5.72 13.65
N GLN A 219 4.74 5.13 14.84
CA GLN A 219 4.46 5.73 16.14
C GLN A 219 5.64 6.53 16.71
N ILE A 220 6.76 6.57 16.01
CA ILE A 220 7.87 7.42 16.42
C ILE A 220 7.58 8.84 15.93
N PRO A 221 7.39 9.79 16.85
CA PRO A 221 7.29 11.18 16.45
C PRO A 221 8.64 11.62 15.88
N VAL A 222 8.63 12.11 14.64
CA VAL A 222 9.79 12.72 14.00
C VAL A 222 9.56 14.23 14.02
N VAL A 223 10.37 14.94 14.77
CA VAL A 223 10.28 16.40 14.89
C VAL A 223 11.33 17.02 13.96
N VAL A 224 10.98 17.13 12.69
CA VAL A 224 11.84 17.69 11.66
C VAL A 224 12.03 19.18 11.89
N ARG A 225 13.30 19.63 11.96
CA ARG A 225 13.69 21.03 12.09
C ARG A 225 14.99 21.32 11.35
N SER A 226 15.25 22.59 11.06
CA SER A 226 16.54 23.00 10.53
C SER A 226 17.63 22.79 11.59
N MET A 227 18.67 22.02 11.25
CA MET A 227 19.77 21.72 12.16
C MET A 227 21.13 21.84 11.50
N ASN A 228 22.14 22.17 12.29
CA ASN A 228 23.53 22.18 11.86
C ASN A 228 24.10 20.75 11.99
N LEU A 229 24.21 20.06 10.85
CA LEU A 229 24.69 18.68 10.82
C LEU A 229 26.15 18.55 11.29
N ARG A 230 27.01 19.54 10.99
CA ARG A 230 28.41 19.53 11.44
C ARG A 230 28.54 19.43 12.98
N THR A 231 27.75 20.23 13.70
CA THR A 231 27.76 20.24 15.16
C THR A 231 27.32 18.89 15.72
N LEU A 232 26.30 18.27 15.15
CA LEU A 232 25.84 16.93 15.56
C LEU A 232 26.95 15.89 15.31
N LEU A 233 27.50 15.84 14.09
CA LEU A 233 28.56 14.87 13.76
C LEU A 233 29.79 15.03 14.63
N GLN A 234 30.19 16.26 14.96
CA GLN A 234 31.28 16.53 15.90
C GLN A 234 30.97 15.96 17.28
N GLY A 235 29.77 16.18 17.81
CA GLY A 235 29.34 15.65 19.11
C GLY A 235 29.42 14.12 19.15
N VAL A 236 28.84 13.45 18.14
CA VAL A 236 28.84 11.97 18.03
C VAL A 236 30.28 11.44 17.94
N VAL A 237 31.12 12.01 17.07
CA VAL A 237 32.52 11.57 16.90
C VAL A 237 33.30 11.74 18.21
N THR A 238 33.15 12.88 18.89
CA THR A 238 33.80 13.11 20.21
C THR A 238 33.35 12.07 21.24
N HIS A 239 32.10 11.67 21.25
CA HIS A 239 31.60 10.63 22.16
C HIS A 239 32.21 9.25 21.87
N PHE A 240 32.43 8.89 20.59
CA PHE A 240 33.02 7.61 20.22
C PHE A 240 34.56 7.57 20.29
N GLU A 241 35.24 8.70 20.21
CA GLU A 241 36.69 8.79 20.14
C GLU A 241 37.43 7.97 21.22
N PRO A 242 37.05 8.01 22.53
CA PRO A 242 37.73 7.21 23.57
C PRO A 242 37.62 5.70 23.32
N ILE A 243 36.45 5.23 22.80
CA ILE A 243 36.20 3.82 22.53
C ILE A 243 37.08 3.34 21.38
N PHE A 244 37.17 4.14 20.30
CA PHE A 244 37.98 3.86 19.13
C PHE A 244 39.46 3.85 19.47
N GLN A 245 39.94 4.84 20.24
CA GLN A 245 41.35 4.93 20.71
C GLN A 245 41.72 3.72 21.58
N ALA A 246 40.86 3.33 22.51
CA ALA A 246 41.15 2.17 23.40
C ALA A 246 41.30 0.86 22.60
N ASN A 247 40.73 0.76 21.41
CA ASN A 247 40.84 -0.40 20.53
C ASN A 247 41.81 -0.17 19.34
N GLN A 248 42.58 0.90 19.36
CA GLN A 248 43.59 1.25 18.35
C GLN A 248 42.97 1.39 16.95
N VAL A 249 41.74 1.93 16.82
CA VAL A 249 41.10 2.27 15.57
C VAL A 249 41.10 3.79 15.41
N GLU A 250 41.55 4.29 14.28
CA GLU A 250 41.50 5.71 13.94
C GLU A 250 40.10 6.15 13.61
N LEU A 251 39.56 7.18 14.27
CA LEU A 251 38.29 7.81 13.93
C LEU A 251 38.54 9.22 13.38
N ALA A 252 38.12 9.48 12.13
CA ALA A 252 38.30 10.76 11.46
C ALA A 252 36.96 11.38 11.06
N LEU A 253 36.89 12.72 11.14
CA LEU A 253 35.71 13.49 10.68
C LEU A 253 36.13 14.43 9.56
N ASP A 254 35.54 14.24 8.37
CA ASP A 254 35.77 15.04 7.16
C ASP A 254 34.45 15.69 6.73
N VAL A 255 34.22 16.94 7.13
CA VAL A 255 32.99 17.69 6.80
C VAL A 255 33.36 18.85 5.87
N GLU A 256 32.69 18.90 4.72
CA GLU A 256 32.87 19.96 3.73
C GLU A 256 32.72 21.36 4.35
N ALA A 257 33.60 22.31 3.99
CA ALA A 257 33.65 23.64 4.61
C ALA A 257 32.29 24.36 4.59
N TYR A 258 31.57 24.27 3.49
CA TYR A 258 30.26 24.89 3.27
C TYR A 258 29.16 23.82 3.20
N LEU A 259 28.78 23.27 4.37
CA LEU A 259 27.69 22.33 4.46
C LEU A 259 26.39 23.08 4.85
N PRO A 260 25.32 23.00 4.05
CA PRO A 260 24.05 23.63 4.41
C PRO A 260 23.43 22.95 5.63
N SER A 261 22.55 23.68 6.35
CA SER A 261 21.69 23.07 7.34
C SER A 261 20.80 22.02 6.71
N VAL A 262 20.51 20.95 7.43
CA VAL A 262 19.60 19.89 7.00
C VAL A 262 18.24 20.02 7.66
N TRP A 263 17.20 19.51 7.01
CA TRP A 263 15.84 19.47 7.52
C TRP A 263 15.54 18.08 8.07
N SER A 264 15.80 17.87 9.35
CA SER A 264 15.81 16.55 9.97
C SER A 264 15.56 16.63 11.48
N ASP A 265 15.30 15.47 12.12
CA ASP A 265 15.20 15.33 13.57
C ASP A 265 16.59 15.00 14.15
N PRO A 266 17.18 15.88 14.97
CA PRO A 266 18.52 15.67 15.52
C PRO A 266 18.65 14.40 16.35
N ASP A 267 17.67 14.07 17.17
CA ASP A 267 17.72 12.90 18.06
C ASP A 267 17.70 11.61 17.24
N ARG A 268 16.99 11.61 16.12
CA ARG A 268 16.94 10.46 15.19
C ARG A 268 18.21 10.33 14.38
N ILE A 269 18.81 11.44 13.97
CA ILE A 269 20.12 11.38 13.29
C ILE A 269 21.23 10.98 14.25
N ASP A 270 21.21 11.43 15.50
CA ASP A 270 22.13 10.95 16.53
C ASP A 270 22.02 9.41 16.66
N GLN A 271 20.83 8.87 16.77
CA GLN A 271 20.56 7.44 16.82
C GLN A 271 21.04 6.69 15.57
N VAL A 272 20.84 7.25 14.36
CA VAL A 272 21.38 6.72 13.10
C VAL A 272 22.90 6.64 13.17
N MET A 273 23.55 7.71 13.58
CA MET A 273 25.02 7.78 13.67
C MET A 273 25.58 6.80 14.70
N ILE A 274 24.96 6.67 15.88
CA ILE A 274 25.34 5.69 16.90
C ILE A 274 25.30 4.27 16.33
N ASN A 275 24.23 3.90 15.63
CA ASN A 275 24.09 2.57 15.04
C ASN A 275 25.14 2.30 13.94
N VAL A 276 25.37 3.28 13.05
CA VAL A 276 26.33 3.13 11.95
C VAL A 276 27.76 3.10 12.47
N LEU A 277 28.13 3.99 13.41
CA LEU A 277 29.46 4.00 14.00
C LEU A 277 29.75 2.77 14.87
N SER A 278 28.76 2.28 15.62
CA SER A 278 28.88 1.02 16.37
C SER A 278 29.13 -0.17 15.44
N ASN A 279 28.50 -0.20 14.27
CA ASN A 279 28.78 -1.23 13.27
C ASN A 279 30.18 -1.07 12.68
N ALA A 280 30.57 0.13 12.26
CA ALA A 280 31.92 0.40 11.76
C ALA A 280 33.00 -0.01 12.76
N PHE A 281 32.83 0.37 14.03
CA PHE A 281 33.73 -0.02 15.11
C PHE A 281 33.86 -1.54 15.29
N ARG A 282 32.69 -2.25 15.27
CA ARG A 282 32.64 -3.69 15.49
C ARG A 282 33.36 -4.48 14.39
N TYR A 283 33.29 -4.02 13.16
CA TYR A 283 33.82 -4.75 12.01
C TYR A 283 35.18 -4.24 11.53
N THR A 284 35.74 -3.22 12.18
CA THR A 284 37.08 -2.72 11.93
C THR A 284 38.07 -3.33 12.93
N PRO A 285 39.11 -4.08 12.48
CA PRO A 285 40.13 -4.61 13.37
C PRO A 285 41.04 -3.51 13.92
N SER A 286 41.77 -3.82 14.98
CA SER A 286 42.82 -2.95 15.54
C SER A 286 43.81 -2.55 14.43
N GLY A 287 44.20 -1.27 14.40
CA GLY A 287 45.04 -0.65 13.38
C GLY A 287 44.25 -0.16 12.17
N GLY A 288 42.91 -0.39 12.13
CA GLY A 288 42.04 0.12 11.08
C GLY A 288 41.62 1.57 11.28
N LYS A 289 40.85 2.06 10.32
CA LYS A 289 40.37 3.46 10.26
C LYS A 289 38.88 3.51 9.93
N VAL A 290 38.19 4.44 10.59
CA VAL A 290 36.80 4.81 10.27
C VAL A 290 36.75 6.30 9.96
N THR A 291 36.13 6.67 8.83
CA THR A 291 36.01 8.06 8.40
C THR A 291 34.54 8.42 8.23
N VAL A 292 34.10 9.42 8.98
CA VAL A 292 32.77 10.05 8.80
C VAL A 292 32.95 11.23 7.85
N ARG A 293 32.25 11.19 6.71
CA ARG A 293 32.28 12.28 5.71
C ARG A 293 30.89 12.85 5.52
N ALA A 294 30.80 14.18 5.42
CA ALA A 294 29.56 14.87 5.03
C ALA A 294 29.83 15.89 3.93
N VAL A 295 29.09 15.77 2.82
CA VAL A 295 29.23 16.62 1.65
C VAL A 295 27.88 17.09 1.13
N TYR A 296 27.83 18.25 0.52
CA TYR A 296 26.64 18.72 -0.18
C TYR A 296 26.53 18.01 -1.54
N ALA A 297 25.43 17.28 -1.73
CA ALA A 297 25.09 16.56 -2.96
C ALA A 297 23.71 17.03 -3.45
N ASN A 298 23.65 18.21 -4.07
CA ASN A 298 22.42 18.90 -4.47
C ASN A 298 21.33 17.95 -5.02
N PRO A 299 20.09 17.97 -4.48
CA PRO A 299 19.55 18.89 -3.46
C PRO A 299 19.63 18.38 -2.01
N MET A 300 20.46 17.42 -1.70
CA MET A 300 20.55 16.74 -0.41
C MET A 300 21.94 16.93 0.19
N VAL A 301 22.09 16.60 1.46
CA VAL A 301 23.38 16.39 2.10
C VAL A 301 23.63 14.89 2.21
N LYS A 302 24.77 14.42 1.68
CA LYS A 302 25.20 13.03 1.81
C LYS A 302 26.12 12.90 3.02
N VAL A 303 25.79 11.94 3.91
CA VAL A 303 26.67 11.49 5.00
C VAL A 303 27.15 10.09 4.66
N SER A 304 28.43 9.82 4.83
CA SER A 304 29.01 8.49 4.65
C SER A 304 29.93 8.13 5.80
N VAL A 305 29.84 6.90 6.28
CA VAL A 305 30.75 6.31 7.24
C VAL A 305 31.47 5.19 6.54
N GLN A 306 32.77 5.39 6.32
CA GLN A 306 33.65 4.44 5.66
C GLN A 306 34.56 3.78 6.68
N ASP A 307 34.60 2.47 6.69
CA ASP A 307 35.54 1.67 7.49
C ASP A 307 36.55 0.92 6.60
N THR A 308 37.67 0.53 7.17
CA THR A 308 38.70 -0.33 6.57
C THR A 308 38.60 -1.76 7.10
N GLY A 309 37.38 -2.19 7.42
CA GLY A 309 37.11 -3.46 8.10
C GLY A 309 37.04 -4.66 7.17
N VAL A 310 36.33 -5.67 7.63
CA VAL A 310 36.25 -7.00 6.96
C VAL A 310 35.57 -6.96 5.60
N GLY A 311 34.87 -5.88 5.25
CA GLY A 311 34.13 -5.76 3.99
C GLY A 311 32.93 -6.69 3.87
N ILE A 312 32.16 -6.53 2.80
CA ILE A 312 30.93 -7.30 2.54
C ILE A 312 30.96 -7.82 1.11
N ALA A 313 30.70 -9.12 0.94
CA ALA A 313 30.57 -9.69 -0.40
C ALA A 313 29.32 -9.14 -1.14
N ALA A 314 29.41 -8.99 -2.46
CA ALA A 314 28.37 -8.33 -3.27
C ALA A 314 26.98 -8.95 -3.09
N GLU A 315 26.90 -10.27 -2.88
CA GLU A 315 25.66 -11.00 -2.65
C GLU A 315 24.94 -10.61 -1.35
N HIS A 316 25.65 -10.09 -0.37
CA HIS A 316 25.09 -9.70 0.92
C HIS A 316 24.67 -8.22 0.98
N LEU A 317 25.22 -7.34 0.12
CA LEU A 317 24.97 -5.91 0.15
C LEU A 317 23.46 -5.54 0.05
N PRO A 318 22.63 -6.18 -0.78
CA PRO A 318 21.20 -5.88 -0.84
C PRO A 318 20.44 -6.17 0.47
N HIS A 319 20.98 -7.08 1.29
CA HIS A 319 20.33 -7.63 2.46
C HIS A 319 20.76 -7.02 3.80
N VAL A 320 21.82 -6.20 3.82
CA VAL A 320 22.40 -5.68 5.10
C VAL A 320 21.43 -4.77 5.88
N PHE A 321 20.42 -4.24 5.25
CA PHE A 321 19.35 -3.46 5.87
C PHE A 321 18.11 -4.28 6.22
N GLU A 322 18.11 -5.60 5.95
CA GLU A 322 17.05 -6.50 6.38
C GLU A 322 17.20 -6.82 7.88
N ARG A 323 16.09 -7.05 8.55
CA ARG A 323 16.05 -7.36 9.98
C ARG A 323 16.72 -8.71 10.24
N PHE A 324 17.50 -8.79 11.31
CA PHE A 324 18.21 -9.99 11.73
C PHE A 324 19.20 -10.54 10.70
N TYR A 325 19.42 -9.80 9.61
CA TYR A 325 20.36 -10.22 8.60
C TYR A 325 21.81 -10.08 9.08
N ARG A 326 22.61 -11.11 8.84
CA ARG A 326 24.01 -11.16 9.25
C ARG A 326 24.81 -11.97 8.24
N VAL A 327 25.91 -11.45 7.74
CA VAL A 327 26.79 -12.11 6.77
C VAL A 327 27.40 -13.38 7.35
N ASP A 328 27.78 -13.38 8.64
CA ASP A 328 28.38 -14.54 9.30
C ASP A 328 27.71 -14.78 10.67
N LYS A 329 26.93 -15.88 10.77
CA LYS A 329 26.24 -16.27 12.01
C LYS A 329 27.18 -16.82 13.09
N SER A 330 28.39 -17.27 12.73
CA SER A 330 29.33 -17.91 13.65
C SER A 330 30.23 -16.90 14.40
N ARG A 331 30.82 -15.94 13.70
CA ARG A 331 31.63 -14.86 14.27
C ARG A 331 30.79 -13.86 15.08
N ALA A 332 29.56 -13.72 14.72
CA ALA A 332 28.64 -12.74 15.28
C ALA A 332 28.21 -13.06 16.73
N ARG A 333 28.37 -14.29 17.23
CA ARG A 333 28.13 -14.62 18.64
C ARG A 333 29.10 -13.94 19.58
N GLN A 334 30.34 -13.71 19.14
CA GLN A 334 31.35 -13.01 19.92
C GLN A 334 31.25 -11.47 19.88
N SER A 335 30.68 -10.93 18.78
CA SER A 335 30.61 -9.48 18.57
C SER A 335 29.28 -8.82 19.00
N GLY A 336 28.28 -9.57 19.44
CA GLY A 336 27.11 -9.04 20.19
C GLY A 336 26.06 -8.23 19.39
N GLY A 337 26.05 -8.24 18.04
CA GLY A 337 25.03 -7.51 17.24
C GLY A 337 23.80 -8.33 16.94
N ASN A 338 22.61 -7.71 17.06
CA ASN A 338 21.32 -8.37 16.88
C ASN A 338 20.82 -8.33 15.42
N GLY A 339 21.53 -7.63 14.49
CA GLY A 339 21.10 -7.49 13.08
C GLY A 339 19.86 -6.60 12.89
N ILE A 340 19.48 -5.81 13.90
CA ILE A 340 18.32 -4.91 13.85
C ILE A 340 18.76 -3.47 13.59
N GLY A 341 19.95 -3.07 14.03
CA GLY A 341 20.40 -1.68 14.00
C GLY A 341 20.36 -1.01 12.63
N LEU A 342 20.82 -1.67 11.55
CA LEU A 342 20.76 -1.11 10.20
C LEU A 342 19.33 -1.07 9.63
N ALA A 343 18.45 -1.98 10.02
CA ALA A 343 17.04 -1.94 9.65
C ALA A 343 16.34 -0.72 10.29
N ILE A 344 16.66 -0.42 11.55
CA ILE A 344 16.19 0.80 12.24
C ILE A 344 16.72 2.05 11.52
N VAL A 345 18.02 2.08 11.20
CA VAL A 345 18.65 3.19 10.47
C VAL A 345 17.93 3.47 9.15
N ARG A 346 17.70 2.44 8.35
CA ARG A 346 16.98 2.58 7.08
C ARG A 346 15.62 3.23 7.27
N HIS A 347 14.84 2.73 8.22
CA HIS A 347 13.52 3.29 8.45
C HIS A 347 13.55 4.74 8.95
N LEU A 348 14.48 5.07 9.87
CA LEU A 348 14.64 6.44 10.38
C LEU A 348 15.05 7.43 9.29
N ILE A 349 15.83 7.00 8.31
CA ILE A 349 16.22 7.80 7.15
C ILE A 349 15.04 7.92 6.17
N ASP A 350 14.36 6.82 5.84
CA ASP A 350 13.21 6.79 4.92
C ASP A 350 12.07 7.73 5.38
N VAL A 351 11.72 7.71 6.68
CA VAL A 351 10.67 8.58 7.25
C VAL A 351 11.04 10.06 7.19
N GLN A 352 12.33 10.38 7.18
CA GLN A 352 12.83 11.76 7.05
C GLN A 352 13.06 12.18 5.59
N GLY A 353 12.68 11.34 4.61
CA GLY A 353 12.77 11.65 3.17
C GLY A 353 14.17 11.52 2.60
N GLY A 354 15.05 10.76 3.27
CA GLY A 354 16.40 10.41 2.80
C GLY A 354 16.44 9.02 2.16
N GLU A 355 17.59 8.66 1.64
CA GLU A 355 17.93 7.32 1.15
C GLU A 355 19.15 6.80 1.87
N ILE A 356 19.28 5.46 2.04
CA ILE A 356 20.44 4.80 2.62
C ILE A 356 20.89 3.62 1.77
N TRP A 357 22.21 3.45 1.64
CA TRP A 357 22.80 2.31 0.92
C TRP A 357 24.15 1.92 1.50
N ALA A 358 24.62 0.73 1.13
CA ALA A 358 25.93 0.18 1.51
C ALA A 358 26.74 -0.11 0.26
N GLU A 359 28.05 0.17 0.32
CA GLU A 359 29.03 -0.09 -0.72
C GLU A 359 30.24 -0.82 -0.11
N SER A 360 30.72 -1.85 -0.80
CA SER A 360 31.94 -2.56 -0.46
C SER A 360 32.52 -3.20 -1.74
N ALA A 361 33.80 -3.14 -1.92
CA ALA A 361 34.47 -3.81 -3.04
C ALA A 361 34.68 -5.32 -2.81
N GLY A 362 34.29 -5.82 -1.63
CA GLY A 362 34.38 -7.23 -1.26
C GLY A 362 35.05 -7.46 0.10
N PRO A 363 35.22 -8.74 0.47
CA PRO A 363 35.86 -9.10 1.74
C PRO A 363 37.28 -8.51 1.86
N GLY A 364 37.60 -7.91 3.02
CA GLY A 364 38.90 -7.32 3.31
C GLY A 364 39.10 -5.89 2.79
N THR A 365 38.09 -5.28 2.12
CA THR A 365 38.23 -3.94 1.52
C THR A 365 37.50 -2.85 2.30
N GLY A 366 36.87 -3.20 3.43
CA GLY A 366 36.05 -2.30 4.20
C GLY A 366 34.65 -2.09 3.62
N THR A 367 33.86 -1.27 4.31
CA THR A 367 32.48 -0.95 3.94
C THR A 367 32.23 0.55 4.04
N THR A 368 31.38 1.07 3.18
CA THR A 368 30.87 2.44 3.26
C THR A 368 29.36 2.39 3.41
N ILE A 369 28.82 2.89 4.51
CA ILE A 369 27.40 3.15 4.68
C ILE A 369 27.15 4.62 4.39
N SER A 370 26.29 4.89 3.42
CA SER A 370 25.95 6.25 2.98
C SER A 370 24.47 6.50 3.15
N PHE A 371 24.09 7.72 3.57
CA PHE A 371 22.71 8.16 3.57
C PHE A 371 22.57 9.64 3.19
N THR A 372 21.38 10.04 2.78
CA THR A 372 21.08 11.42 2.41
C THR A 372 20.09 12.05 3.38
N LEU A 373 20.20 13.36 3.53
CA LEU A 373 19.28 14.18 4.32
C LEU A 373 18.79 15.36 3.50
N PRO A 374 17.48 15.70 3.54
CA PRO A 374 16.96 16.85 2.84
C PRO A 374 17.45 18.16 3.44
N ILE A 375 17.55 19.20 2.60
CA ILE A 375 17.81 20.57 3.05
C ILE A 375 16.48 21.33 3.22
N PRO A 376 16.45 22.42 4.02
CA PRO A 376 15.25 23.23 4.18
C PRO A 376 14.74 23.77 2.84
N PRO A 377 13.42 23.87 2.64
CA PRO A 377 12.83 24.47 1.45
C PRO A 377 13.39 25.90 1.22
N GLY A 378 13.85 26.19 -0.02
CA GLY A 378 14.43 27.47 -0.38
C GLY A 378 15.93 27.64 -0.12
N ALA A 379 16.58 26.76 0.65
CA ALA A 379 18.01 26.85 0.92
C ALA A 379 18.85 26.54 -0.34
N SER A 380 18.35 25.72 -1.27
CA SER A 380 19.03 25.39 -2.53
C SER A 380 19.22 26.61 -3.44
N GLU A 381 18.25 27.51 -3.49
CA GLU A 381 18.32 28.74 -4.30
C GLU A 381 19.30 29.78 -3.72
N ALA A 382 19.38 29.84 -2.38
CA ALA A 382 20.30 30.75 -1.71
C ALA A 382 21.78 30.36 -1.90
N LEU A 383 22.06 29.06 -2.06
CA LEU A 383 23.43 28.55 -2.27
C LEU A 383 23.90 28.71 -3.75
N LEU A 384 22.97 28.87 -4.68
CA LEU A 384 23.27 29.08 -6.11
C LEU A 384 23.49 30.57 -6.46
N GLN A 385 23.19 31.50 -5.55
CA GLN A 385 23.49 32.92 -5.75
C GLN A 385 24.95 33.17 -5.42
N PRO A 386 25.78 33.64 -6.39
CA PRO A 386 27.16 34.03 -6.10
C PRO A 386 27.15 35.14 -5.06
N ALA A 387 28.02 34.98 -4.03
CA ALA A 387 28.18 35.93 -2.96
C ALA A 387 28.19 37.37 -3.52
N ARG A 388 27.17 38.16 -3.21
CA ARG A 388 27.15 39.61 -3.52
C ARG A 388 28.39 40.18 -2.83
N GLN A 389 29.33 40.63 -3.60
CA GLN A 389 30.46 41.42 -3.09
C GLN A 389 29.90 42.55 -2.23
N PRO A 390 30.42 42.77 -1.02
CA PRO A 390 30.05 43.92 -0.24
C PRO A 390 30.42 45.16 -1.04
N GLY A 391 29.40 45.99 -1.33
CA GLY A 391 29.51 47.18 -2.12
C GLY A 391 30.65 48.07 -1.64
N ALA A 392 31.46 48.52 -2.58
CA ALA A 392 32.42 49.60 -2.39
C ALA A 392 31.65 50.80 -1.78
N VAL A 393 32.01 51.15 -0.59
CA VAL A 393 31.59 52.42 0.04
C VAL A 393 32.28 53.51 -0.75
N GLU A 394 31.55 54.24 -1.60
CA GLU A 394 31.99 55.53 -2.09
C GLU A 394 32.09 56.49 -0.90
N ALA A 395 33.30 56.91 -0.64
CA ALA A 395 33.56 58.00 0.32
C ALA A 395 33.28 59.35 -0.33
N PRO A 396 32.79 60.36 0.43
CA PRO A 396 32.36 61.65 -0.05
C PRO A 396 33.51 62.53 -0.59
#